data_9389faa0055ed9ba107d7df1f934d37f
#
_entry.id   9389faa0055ed9ba107d7df1f934d37f
#
_cell.length_a   1.000
_cell.length_b   1.000
_cell.length_c   1.000
_cell.angle_alpha   90.00
_cell.angle_beta   90.00
_cell.angle_gamma   90.00
#
_symmetry.space_group_name_H-M   'P 1'
#
loop_
_entity.id
_entity.type
_entity.pdbx_description
1 polymer ?
#
loop_
_entity_poly.entity_id
_entity_poly.type
_entity_poly.pdbx_seq_one_letter_code
_entity_poly.pdbx_strand_id
1 'polypeptide(L)'
;VWINKAALDATGLAAPTTWDELVAVLDKMKETGITPLAHGGQPWQEATIFDGVVLGMGGDLYKKAFIDLDPAALGGPEMATAFDHLIKLRSYVDDNFSGRDWNLASAMVINGEAGMQLMGDWAKGEFLKAGKVPGTDFVCIRFPGTQGSVTFNSDQFAMFNQTDAAKQEAQVAM
;
A
#
# COMPACT_ATOMS: atom_id res chain seq x y z
N VAL A 1 0.63 -5.82 0.32
CA VAL A 1 0.45 -5.84 -1.14
C VAL A 1 -0.62 -6.84 -1.50
N TRP A 2 -1.60 -6.43 -2.27
CA TRP A 2 -2.72 -7.23 -2.77
C TRP A 2 -2.45 -7.58 -4.24
N ILE A 3 -2.40 -8.86 -4.57
CA ILE A 3 -2.00 -9.32 -5.91
C ILE A 3 -3.09 -10.23 -6.48
N ASN A 4 -3.54 -9.97 -7.68
CA ASN A 4 -4.39 -10.89 -8.43
C ASN A 4 -3.60 -12.17 -8.73
N LYS A 5 -4.13 -13.31 -8.27
CA LYS A 5 -3.40 -14.60 -8.35
C LYS A 5 -3.15 -15.03 -9.80
N ALA A 6 -4.13 -14.86 -10.66
CA ALA A 6 -3.99 -15.23 -12.08
C ALA A 6 -2.96 -14.34 -12.80
N ALA A 7 -2.93 -13.03 -12.46
CA ALA A 7 -1.94 -12.11 -13.02
C ALA A 7 -0.52 -12.47 -12.53
N LEU A 8 -0.36 -12.86 -11.26
CA LEU A 8 0.93 -13.32 -10.74
C LEU A 8 1.37 -14.62 -11.43
N ASP A 9 0.48 -15.60 -11.51
CA ASP A 9 0.78 -16.89 -12.15
C ASP A 9 1.19 -16.74 -13.62
N ALA A 10 0.58 -15.79 -14.33
CA ALA A 10 0.94 -15.49 -15.72
C ALA A 10 2.36 -14.95 -15.88
N THR A 11 2.97 -14.38 -14.81
CA THR A 11 4.38 -13.95 -14.85
C THR A 11 5.36 -15.12 -14.79
N GLY A 12 4.93 -16.27 -14.29
CA GLY A 12 5.81 -17.40 -13.95
C GLY A 12 6.73 -17.17 -12.76
N LEU A 13 6.56 -16.07 -12.04
CA LEU A 13 7.38 -15.69 -10.88
C LEU A 13 6.64 -15.95 -9.57
N ALA A 14 7.41 -16.12 -8.49
CA ALA A 14 6.85 -16.19 -7.14
C ALA A 14 6.41 -14.80 -6.63
N ALA A 15 5.59 -14.78 -5.58
CA ALA A 15 5.26 -13.54 -4.89
C ALA A 15 6.53 -12.86 -4.34
N PRO A 16 6.74 -11.56 -4.58
CA PRO A 16 8.01 -10.90 -4.29
C PRO A 16 8.23 -10.70 -2.78
N THR A 17 9.48 -10.87 -2.35
CA THR A 17 9.93 -10.66 -0.97
C THR A 17 10.99 -9.55 -0.86
N THR A 18 11.59 -9.17 -1.98
CA THR A 18 12.58 -8.10 -2.09
C THR A 18 12.11 -7.04 -3.09
N TRP A 19 12.74 -5.85 -3.05
CA TRP A 19 12.47 -4.79 -4.02
C TRP A 19 12.71 -5.22 -5.47
N ASP A 20 13.83 -5.89 -5.72
CA ASP A 20 14.19 -6.33 -7.08
C ASP A 20 13.20 -7.37 -7.63
N GLU A 21 12.73 -8.28 -6.76
CA GLU A 21 11.68 -9.23 -7.13
C GLU A 21 10.35 -8.53 -7.42
N LEU A 22 10.00 -7.48 -6.65
CA LEU A 22 8.80 -6.68 -6.92
C LEU A 22 8.89 -6.03 -8.30
N VAL A 23 10.01 -5.40 -8.60
CA VAL A 23 10.25 -4.77 -9.91
C VAL A 23 10.15 -5.80 -11.03
N ALA A 24 10.77 -6.98 -10.86
CA ALA A 24 10.73 -8.06 -11.86
C ALA A 24 9.29 -8.55 -12.12
N VAL A 25 8.47 -8.71 -11.06
CA VAL A 25 7.05 -9.08 -11.20
C VAL A 25 6.27 -8.01 -11.94
N LEU A 26 6.47 -6.72 -11.58
CA LEU A 26 5.79 -5.59 -12.24
C LEU A 26 6.18 -5.46 -13.72
N ASP A 27 7.46 -5.63 -14.04
CA ASP A 27 7.93 -5.63 -15.43
C ASP A 27 7.29 -6.77 -16.23
N LYS A 28 7.21 -7.98 -15.65
CA LYS A 28 6.54 -9.13 -16.30
C LYS A 28 5.05 -8.89 -16.50
N MET A 29 4.35 -8.34 -15.51
CA MET A 29 2.94 -7.97 -15.66
C MET A 29 2.74 -6.97 -16.80
N LYS A 30 3.64 -5.99 -16.94
CA LYS A 30 3.61 -5.02 -18.06
C LYS A 30 3.76 -5.69 -19.42
N GLU A 31 4.63 -6.70 -19.53
CA GLU A 31 4.81 -7.48 -20.75
C GLU A 31 3.54 -8.26 -21.15
N THR A 32 2.70 -8.67 -20.18
CA THR A 32 1.43 -9.35 -20.46
C THR A 32 0.32 -8.40 -20.90
N GLY A 33 0.54 -7.09 -20.86
CA GLY A 33 -0.42 -6.08 -21.29
C GLY A 33 -1.45 -5.68 -20.21
N ILE A 34 -1.31 -6.19 -18.97
CA ILE A 34 -2.11 -5.77 -17.82
C ILE A 34 -1.50 -4.50 -17.19
N THR A 35 -2.31 -3.64 -16.58
CA THR A 35 -1.79 -2.57 -15.72
C THR A 35 -1.08 -3.21 -14.52
N PRO A 36 0.25 -3.04 -14.34
CA PRO A 36 0.94 -3.78 -13.28
C PRO A 36 0.49 -3.37 -11.89
N LEU A 37 0.31 -2.05 -11.64
CA LEU A 37 -0.01 -1.49 -10.35
C LEU A 37 -1.25 -0.61 -10.42
N ALA A 38 -2.33 -1.01 -9.75
CA ALA A 38 -3.47 -0.14 -9.51
C ALA A 38 -3.18 0.80 -8.35
N HIS A 39 -3.44 2.08 -8.54
CA HIS A 39 -3.23 3.10 -7.52
C HIS A 39 -4.33 4.15 -7.59
N GLY A 40 -4.66 4.73 -6.43
CA GLY A 40 -5.50 5.91 -6.33
C GLY A 40 -4.65 7.16 -6.17
N GLY A 41 -5.12 8.28 -6.73
CA GLY A 41 -4.35 9.52 -6.82
C GLY A 41 -4.59 10.51 -5.69
N GLN A 42 -4.91 10.04 -4.49
CA GLN A 42 -5.11 10.91 -3.32
C GLN A 42 -3.82 10.94 -2.48
N PRO A 43 -3.43 12.09 -1.87
CA PRO A 43 -2.16 12.22 -1.15
C PRO A 43 -1.92 11.18 -0.05
N TRP A 44 -2.97 10.79 0.69
CA TRP A 44 -2.84 9.78 1.74
C TRP A 44 -2.51 8.38 1.19
N GLN A 45 -2.94 8.06 -0.02
CA GLN A 45 -2.60 6.79 -0.68
C GLN A 45 -1.12 6.79 -1.10
N GLU A 46 -0.61 7.91 -1.59
CA GLU A 46 0.82 8.08 -1.86
C GLU A 46 1.65 7.91 -0.58
N ALA A 47 1.22 8.53 0.53
CA ALA A 47 1.87 8.38 1.82
C ALA A 47 1.89 6.90 2.28
N THR A 48 0.80 6.16 2.12
CA THR A 48 0.72 4.73 2.46
C THR A 48 1.73 3.89 1.67
N ILE A 49 1.92 4.18 0.38
CA ILE A 49 2.94 3.51 -0.43
C ILE A 49 4.33 3.90 0.04
N PHE A 50 4.58 5.18 0.30
CA PHE A 50 5.88 5.68 0.70
C PHE A 50 6.32 5.12 2.06
N ASP A 51 5.40 4.96 3.02
CA ASP A 51 5.63 4.25 4.28
C ASP A 51 6.18 2.83 4.02
N GLY A 52 5.55 2.09 3.12
CA GLY A 52 6.00 0.76 2.73
C GLY A 52 7.38 0.76 2.09
N VAL A 53 7.64 1.72 1.18
CA VAL A 53 8.93 1.87 0.51
C VAL A 53 10.05 2.15 1.51
N VAL A 54 9.88 3.14 2.39
CA VAL A 54 10.92 3.52 3.37
C VAL A 54 11.16 2.40 4.37
N LEU A 55 10.09 1.75 4.87
CA LEU A 55 10.25 0.59 5.76
C LEU A 55 10.94 -0.59 5.07
N GLY A 56 10.64 -0.82 3.78
CA GLY A 56 11.27 -1.88 2.97
C GLY A 56 12.75 -1.67 2.73
N MET A 57 13.23 -0.43 2.81
CA MET A 57 14.66 -0.10 2.76
C MET A 57 15.37 -0.34 4.09
N GLY A 58 14.64 -0.31 5.21
CA GLY A 58 15.18 -0.63 6.54
C GLY A 58 14.42 0.05 7.67
N GLY A 59 14.18 -0.72 8.75
CA GLY A 59 13.51 -0.21 9.95
C GLY A 59 14.24 0.94 10.62
N ASP A 60 15.57 0.96 10.56
CA ASP A 60 16.39 2.04 11.13
C ASP A 60 16.20 3.36 10.37
N LEU A 61 16.15 3.31 9.03
CA LEU A 61 15.84 4.48 8.21
C LEU A 61 14.44 5.00 8.53
N TYR A 62 13.45 4.10 8.56
CA TYR A 62 12.07 4.45 8.88
C TYR A 62 11.96 5.15 10.24
N LYS A 63 12.60 4.55 11.28
CA LYS A 63 12.57 5.12 12.62
C LYS A 63 13.21 6.51 12.67
N LYS A 64 14.41 6.68 12.12
CA LYS A 64 15.11 7.97 12.11
C LYS A 64 14.34 9.03 11.37
N ALA A 65 13.79 8.69 10.18
CA ALA A 65 13.10 9.67 9.33
C ALA A 65 11.72 10.04 9.86
N PHE A 66 10.88 9.05 10.24
CA PHE A 66 9.46 9.29 10.51
C PHE A 66 9.08 9.32 12.00
N ILE A 67 9.92 8.76 12.87
CA ILE A 67 9.66 8.77 14.31
C ILE A 67 10.56 9.82 15.00
N ASP A 68 11.85 9.77 14.75
CA ASP A 68 12.82 10.66 15.37
C ASP A 68 12.91 12.03 14.64
N LEU A 69 12.38 12.13 13.42
CA LEU A 69 12.41 13.30 12.54
C LEU A 69 13.84 13.86 12.34
N ASP A 70 14.81 12.96 12.21
CA ASP A 70 16.20 13.29 12.02
C ASP A 70 16.42 13.99 10.66
N PRO A 71 16.86 15.26 10.63
CA PRO A 71 17.09 15.97 9.38
C PRO A 71 18.14 15.32 8.46
N ALA A 72 19.12 14.61 9.04
CA ALA A 72 20.15 13.91 8.27
C ALA A 72 19.57 12.68 7.56
N ALA A 73 18.65 11.95 8.21
CA ALA A 73 17.95 10.84 7.58
C ALA A 73 16.94 11.34 6.51
N LEU A 74 16.22 12.42 6.81
CA LEU A 74 15.24 13.00 5.88
C LEU A 74 15.89 13.60 4.61
N GLY A 75 17.07 14.20 4.73
CA GLY A 75 17.81 14.80 3.61
C GLY A 75 18.93 13.91 3.07
N GLY A 76 19.04 12.67 3.52
CA GLY A 76 20.14 11.79 3.17
C GLY A 76 19.96 11.01 1.86
N PRO A 77 21.02 10.35 1.37
CA PRO A 77 20.99 9.61 0.12
C PRO A 77 20.02 8.41 0.14
N GLU A 78 19.81 7.80 1.29
CA GLU A 78 18.85 6.70 1.44
C GLU A 78 17.42 7.18 1.18
N MET A 79 17.06 8.36 1.69
CA MET A 79 15.76 8.97 1.43
C MET A 79 15.60 9.36 -0.06
N ALA A 80 16.67 9.87 -0.69
CA ALA A 80 16.66 10.11 -2.14
C ALA A 80 16.36 8.81 -2.90
N THR A 81 17.00 7.70 -2.53
CA THR A 81 16.70 6.38 -3.11
C THR A 81 15.26 5.94 -2.87
N ALA A 82 14.66 6.25 -1.70
CA ALA A 82 13.25 5.97 -1.44
C ALA A 82 12.33 6.72 -2.41
N PHE A 83 12.63 7.97 -2.73
CA PHE A 83 11.89 8.71 -3.76
C PHE A 83 12.09 8.13 -5.16
N ASP A 84 13.29 7.66 -5.50
CA ASP A 84 13.53 6.98 -6.79
C ASP A 84 12.68 5.69 -6.89
N HIS A 85 12.56 4.94 -5.80
CA HIS A 85 11.66 3.78 -5.73
C HIS A 85 10.18 4.18 -5.92
N LEU A 86 9.73 5.25 -5.31
CA LEU A 86 8.36 5.76 -5.50
C LEU A 86 8.11 6.17 -6.95
N ILE A 87 9.06 6.87 -7.57
CA ILE A 87 9.00 7.25 -9.00
C ILE A 87 8.97 6.00 -9.88
N LYS A 88 9.76 4.98 -9.55
CA LYS A 88 9.75 3.70 -10.29
C LYS A 88 8.38 3.03 -10.19
N LEU A 89 7.77 2.95 -8.99
CA LEU A 89 6.43 2.40 -8.82
C LEU A 89 5.39 3.18 -9.62
N ARG A 90 5.48 4.51 -9.66
CA ARG A 90 4.60 5.36 -10.46
C ARG A 90 4.64 4.99 -11.96
N SER A 91 5.75 4.52 -12.48
CA SER A 91 5.89 4.12 -13.89
C SER A 91 5.09 2.86 -14.27
N TYR A 92 4.51 2.17 -13.30
CA TYR A 92 3.66 0.99 -13.49
C TYR A 92 2.16 1.28 -13.32
N VAL A 93 1.81 2.50 -12.94
CA VAL A 93 0.42 2.94 -12.75
C VAL A 93 -0.11 3.54 -14.05
N ASP A 94 -1.39 3.32 -14.34
CA ASP A 94 -2.05 3.91 -15.49
C ASP A 94 -2.17 5.45 -15.39
N ASP A 95 -2.39 6.12 -16.53
CA ASP A 95 -2.42 7.59 -16.59
C ASP A 95 -3.67 8.20 -15.95
N ASN A 96 -4.75 7.43 -15.77
CA ASN A 96 -6.03 7.89 -15.23
C ASN A 96 -6.14 7.72 -13.70
N PHE A 97 -5.04 7.57 -12.98
CA PHE A 97 -5.03 7.31 -11.54
C PHE A 97 -5.42 8.52 -10.69
N SER A 98 -5.21 9.73 -11.21
CA SER A 98 -5.39 10.98 -10.45
C SER A 98 -6.82 11.11 -9.91
N GLY A 99 -6.95 11.35 -8.60
CA GLY A 99 -8.24 11.47 -7.94
C GLY A 99 -9.03 10.16 -7.75
N ARG A 100 -8.50 9.03 -8.23
CA ARG A 100 -9.15 7.71 -8.03
C ARG A 100 -9.18 7.35 -6.56
N ASP A 101 -10.34 6.89 -6.09
CA ASP A 101 -10.47 6.34 -4.75
C ASP A 101 -9.79 4.96 -4.66
N TRP A 102 -9.28 4.64 -3.47
CA TRP A 102 -8.52 3.40 -3.22
C TRP A 102 -9.31 2.12 -3.51
N ASN A 103 -10.62 2.12 -3.24
CA ASN A 103 -11.50 0.98 -3.51
C ASN A 103 -11.72 0.76 -5.00
N LEU A 104 -11.67 1.81 -5.83
CA LEU A 104 -11.70 1.68 -7.29
C LEU A 104 -10.41 1.05 -7.81
N ALA A 105 -9.25 1.38 -7.21
CA ALA A 105 -8.01 0.69 -7.51
C ALA A 105 -8.06 -0.79 -7.07
N SER A 106 -8.67 -1.10 -5.91
CA SER A 106 -8.93 -2.49 -5.50
C SER A 106 -9.81 -3.22 -6.51
N ALA A 107 -10.85 -2.57 -7.02
CA ALA A 107 -11.74 -3.15 -8.04
C ALA A 107 -10.98 -3.53 -9.32
N MET A 108 -10.01 -2.74 -9.77
CA MET A 108 -9.18 -3.08 -10.93
C MET A 108 -8.42 -4.40 -10.71
N VAL A 109 -7.86 -4.62 -9.52
CA VAL A 109 -7.17 -5.88 -9.18
C VAL A 109 -8.16 -7.05 -9.08
N ILE A 110 -9.32 -6.83 -8.45
CA ILE A 110 -10.39 -7.82 -8.30
C ILE A 110 -10.90 -8.29 -9.67
N ASN A 111 -11.05 -7.38 -10.62
CA ASN A 111 -11.56 -7.66 -11.96
C ASN A 111 -10.48 -8.18 -12.94
N GLY A 112 -9.20 -8.18 -12.54
CA GLY A 112 -8.09 -8.58 -13.40
C GLY A 112 -7.68 -7.51 -14.42
N GLU A 113 -8.07 -6.27 -14.21
CA GLU A 113 -7.65 -5.10 -15.01
C GLU A 113 -6.26 -4.62 -14.59
N ALA A 114 -5.88 -4.90 -13.35
CA ALA A 114 -4.55 -4.63 -12.82
C ALA A 114 -4.00 -5.82 -12.04
N GLY A 115 -2.66 -5.93 -11.98
CA GLY A 115 -1.96 -7.03 -11.35
C GLY A 115 -1.90 -6.95 -9.84
N MET A 116 -1.64 -5.77 -9.28
CA MET A 116 -1.53 -5.59 -7.83
C MET A 116 -1.92 -4.19 -7.35
N GLN A 117 -2.10 -4.07 -6.03
CA GLN A 117 -2.29 -2.80 -5.33
C GLN A 117 -1.47 -2.77 -4.05
N LEU A 118 -0.83 -1.64 -3.77
CA LEU A 118 -0.19 -1.34 -2.49
C LEU A 118 -1.19 -0.57 -1.62
N MET A 119 -1.73 -1.25 -0.60
CA MET A 119 -2.79 -0.70 0.26
C MET A 119 -2.83 -1.45 1.59
N GLY A 120 -3.34 -0.82 2.62
CA GLY A 120 -3.50 -1.41 3.94
C GLY A 120 -4.47 -2.60 3.97
N ASP A 121 -4.59 -3.23 5.12
CA ASP A 121 -5.36 -4.47 5.30
C ASP A 121 -6.86 -4.28 5.15
N TRP A 122 -7.37 -3.07 5.29
CA TRP A 122 -8.78 -2.73 5.01
C TRP A 122 -9.22 -3.08 3.59
N ALA A 123 -8.30 -3.10 2.61
CA ALA A 123 -8.61 -3.51 1.25
C ALA A 123 -9.13 -4.95 1.15
N LYS A 124 -8.80 -5.82 2.12
CA LYS A 124 -9.32 -7.18 2.20
C LYS A 124 -10.85 -7.23 2.14
N GLY A 125 -11.51 -6.26 2.77
CA GLY A 125 -12.96 -6.15 2.77
C GLY A 125 -13.56 -6.09 1.35
N GLU A 126 -12.93 -5.32 0.44
CA GLU A 126 -13.38 -5.21 -0.95
C GLU A 126 -13.27 -6.54 -1.71
N PHE A 127 -12.15 -7.28 -1.54
CA PHE A 127 -11.97 -8.59 -2.15
C PHE A 127 -13.00 -9.61 -1.65
N LEU A 128 -13.23 -9.67 -0.33
CA LEU A 128 -14.20 -10.59 0.26
C LEU A 128 -15.64 -10.23 -0.14
N LYS A 129 -15.99 -8.95 -0.17
CA LYS A 129 -17.30 -8.46 -0.63
C LYS A 129 -17.57 -8.83 -2.08
N ALA A 130 -16.53 -8.87 -2.93
CA ALA A 130 -16.59 -9.33 -4.31
C ALA A 130 -16.60 -10.88 -4.44
N GLY A 131 -16.66 -11.61 -3.34
CA GLY A 131 -16.67 -13.09 -3.34
C GLY A 131 -15.33 -13.73 -3.66
N LYS A 132 -14.22 -12.98 -3.59
CA LYS A 132 -12.89 -13.50 -3.89
C LYS A 132 -12.31 -14.30 -2.73
N VAL A 133 -11.64 -15.40 -3.04
CA VAL A 133 -11.10 -16.36 -2.07
C VAL A 133 -9.59 -16.15 -1.92
N PRO A 134 -9.10 -15.88 -0.66
CA PRO A 134 -7.65 -15.76 -0.42
C PRO A 134 -6.89 -17.04 -0.83
N GLY A 135 -5.74 -16.87 -1.46
CA GLY A 135 -4.90 -17.96 -1.95
C GLY A 135 -5.35 -18.56 -3.28
N THR A 136 -6.62 -18.37 -3.67
CA THR A 136 -7.18 -18.85 -4.94
C THR A 136 -7.30 -17.73 -5.96
N ASP A 137 -7.98 -16.64 -5.60
CA ASP A 137 -8.22 -15.51 -6.49
C ASP A 137 -7.21 -14.38 -6.30
N PHE A 138 -6.73 -14.23 -5.08
CA PHE A 138 -5.74 -13.20 -4.72
C PHE A 138 -4.79 -13.70 -3.62
N VAL A 139 -3.61 -13.10 -3.56
CA VAL A 139 -2.68 -13.25 -2.45
C VAL A 139 -2.43 -11.89 -1.79
N CYS A 140 -2.22 -11.92 -0.48
CA CYS A 140 -1.79 -10.76 0.29
C CYS A 140 -0.40 -11.04 0.86
N ILE A 141 0.53 -10.16 0.58
CA ILE A 141 1.90 -10.25 1.09
C ILE A 141 2.28 -8.97 1.82
N ARG A 142 3.31 -9.03 2.66
CA ARG A 142 3.97 -7.83 3.20
C ARG A 142 4.58 -7.03 2.06
N PHE A 143 4.79 -5.74 2.27
CA PHE A 143 5.63 -4.99 1.33
C PHE A 143 7.03 -5.61 1.33
N PRO A 144 7.65 -5.84 0.15
CA PRO A 144 8.98 -6.44 0.06
C PRO A 144 10.03 -5.70 0.88
N GLY A 145 10.88 -6.46 1.59
CA GLY A 145 11.91 -5.89 2.48
C GLY A 145 11.44 -5.60 3.90
N THR A 146 10.13 -5.76 4.23
CA THR A 146 9.59 -5.43 5.56
C THR A 146 9.48 -6.63 6.51
N GLN A 147 10.20 -7.71 6.25
CA GLN A 147 10.18 -8.89 7.12
C GLN A 147 10.57 -8.54 8.56
N GLY A 148 9.73 -8.95 9.52
CA GLY A 148 9.95 -8.65 10.93
C GLY A 148 9.41 -7.29 11.40
N SER A 149 8.93 -6.44 10.50
CA SER A 149 8.37 -5.12 10.81
C SER A 149 6.97 -4.95 10.23
N VAL A 150 6.19 -4.07 10.84
CA VAL A 150 4.85 -3.68 10.35
C VAL A 150 4.60 -2.22 10.71
N THR A 151 4.05 -1.46 9.77
CA THR A 151 3.39 -0.19 10.08
C THR A 151 1.92 -0.46 10.42
N PHE A 152 1.37 0.31 11.34
CA PHE A 152 -0.06 0.27 11.60
C PHE A 152 -0.64 1.69 11.56
N ASN A 153 -1.90 1.79 11.21
CA ASN A 153 -2.70 3.01 11.27
C ASN A 153 -3.80 2.84 12.30
N SER A 154 -4.09 3.88 13.06
CA SER A 154 -5.18 3.91 14.03
C SER A 154 -5.99 5.17 13.81
N ASP A 155 -7.20 5.00 13.31
CA ASP A 155 -8.15 6.09 13.21
C ASP A 155 -8.81 6.32 14.56
N GLN A 156 -8.95 7.59 14.94
CA GLN A 156 -9.50 7.98 16.22
C GLN A 156 -10.56 9.07 16.05
N PHE A 157 -11.63 8.97 16.81
CA PHE A 157 -12.59 10.04 16.94
C PHE A 157 -12.13 11.00 18.05
N ALA A 158 -11.81 12.23 17.67
CA ALA A 158 -11.52 13.28 18.64
C ALA A 158 -12.82 13.80 19.25
N MET A 159 -12.92 13.78 20.56
CA MET A 159 -14.08 14.31 21.28
C MET A 159 -13.69 15.58 22.04
N PHE A 160 -14.48 16.61 21.87
CA PHE A 160 -14.29 17.86 22.61
C PHE A 160 -14.68 17.68 24.08
N ASN A 161 -13.98 18.39 24.97
CA ASN A 161 -14.36 18.41 26.36
C ASN A 161 -15.79 18.98 26.53
N GLN A 162 -16.65 18.22 27.21
CA GLN A 162 -18.01 18.60 27.49
C GLN A 162 -18.19 18.79 29.01
N THR A 163 -18.94 19.82 29.38
CA THR A 163 -19.34 20.06 30.77
C THR A 163 -20.77 19.57 31.08
N ASP A 164 -21.54 19.28 30.06
CA ASP A 164 -22.88 18.71 30.13
C ASP A 164 -22.82 17.20 30.31
N ALA A 165 -23.43 16.67 31.36
CA ALA A 165 -23.37 15.26 31.73
C ALA A 165 -24.00 14.34 30.67
N ALA A 166 -25.11 14.76 30.04
CA ALA A 166 -25.76 13.96 28.99
C ALA A 166 -24.90 13.87 27.72
N LYS A 167 -24.16 14.92 27.39
CA LYS A 167 -23.20 14.90 26.27
C LYS A 167 -21.99 14.05 26.58
N GLN A 168 -21.50 14.05 27.83
CA GLN A 168 -20.40 13.14 28.23
C GLN A 168 -20.84 11.68 28.14
N GLU A 169 -22.06 11.38 28.61
CA GLU A 169 -22.62 10.02 28.48
C GLU A 169 -22.76 9.59 27.01
N ALA A 170 -23.24 10.49 26.15
CA ALA A 170 -23.34 10.22 24.71
C ALA A 170 -21.97 9.99 24.03
N GLN A 171 -20.92 10.71 24.46
CA GLN A 171 -19.56 10.48 23.97
C GLN A 171 -19.02 9.09 24.35
N VAL A 172 -19.33 8.62 25.55
CA VAL A 172 -18.92 7.26 26.00
C VAL A 172 -19.68 6.17 25.26
N ALA A 173 -20.93 6.44 24.87
CA ALA A 173 -21.77 5.47 24.15
C ALA A 173 -21.43 5.36 22.64
N MET A 174 -20.66 6.27 22.11
CA MET A 174 -20.21 6.29 20.70
C MET A 174 -19.02 5.36 20.46
#